data_b12a7a962d7721200f9a425d420ea20f
#
_entry.id   b12a7a962d7721200f9a425d420ea20f
#
_cell.length_a   1.000
_cell.length_b   1.000
_cell.length_c   1.000
_cell.angle_alpha   90.00
_cell.angle_beta   90.00
_cell.angle_gamma   90.00
#
_symmetry.space_group_name_H-M   'P 1'
#
loop_
_entity.id
_entity.type
_entity.pdbx_description
1 polymer ?
#
loop_
_entity_poly.entity_id
_entity_poly.type
_entity_poly.pdbx_seq_one_letter_code
_entity_poly.pdbx_strand_id
1 'polypeptide(L)'
;MADLGNTAVISPTDASNLSGTMPSFSGSAPPSTLDDAGRALQGAVAREWENRSYPTATGTAPAFVVTYTVAPAALRSGQTYTFTAHAAAVGTDTLNANALGAKGIKKVVAGVKTATAANDFYTGDKIA
;
A
#
# COMPACT_ATOMS: atom_id res chain seq x y z
N MET A 1 2.27 20.76 -17.74
CA MET A 1 1.83 20.54 -16.33
C MET A 1 1.51 19.06 -16.19
N ALA A 2 2.12 18.36 -15.22
CA ALA A 2 1.81 16.95 -14.98
C ALA A 2 0.38 16.85 -14.43
N ASP A 3 -0.42 15.97 -15.03
CA ASP A 3 -1.76 15.65 -14.54
C ASP A 3 -1.67 14.77 -13.31
N LEU A 4 -2.36 15.13 -12.23
CA LEU A 4 -2.43 14.34 -11.01
C LEU A 4 -3.03 12.93 -11.22
N GLY A 5 -3.77 12.73 -12.32
CA GLY A 5 -4.31 11.43 -12.71
C GLY A 5 -3.32 10.53 -13.46
N ASN A 6 -2.17 11.04 -13.87
CA ASN A 6 -1.18 10.27 -14.62
C ASN A 6 -0.02 9.82 -13.71
N THR A 7 -0.17 8.67 -13.11
CA THR A 7 0.85 8.07 -12.22
C THR A 7 2.19 7.78 -12.91
N ALA A 8 2.22 7.72 -14.24
CA ALA A 8 3.47 7.58 -15.00
C ALA A 8 4.34 8.84 -14.96
N VAL A 9 3.74 10.00 -14.69
CA VAL A 9 4.43 11.29 -14.58
C VAL A 9 4.71 11.67 -13.11
N ILE A 10 3.92 11.14 -12.18
CA ILE A 10 4.09 11.35 -10.74
C ILE A 10 4.73 10.10 -10.16
N SER A 11 5.99 10.21 -9.74
CA SER A 11 6.66 9.08 -9.12
C SER A 11 6.19 8.88 -7.67
N PRO A 12 5.92 7.65 -7.24
CA PRO A 12 5.68 7.35 -5.83
C PRO A 12 6.94 7.50 -4.98
N THR A 13 8.10 7.68 -5.59
CA THR A 13 9.37 7.91 -4.90
C THR A 13 9.68 9.40 -4.85
N ASP A 14 9.75 9.97 -3.65
CA ASP A 14 10.01 11.41 -3.44
C ASP A 14 11.30 11.90 -4.11
N ALA A 15 12.35 11.08 -4.13
CA ALA A 15 13.61 11.39 -4.81
C ALA A 15 13.47 11.59 -6.32
N SER A 16 12.47 10.97 -6.95
CA SER A 16 12.17 11.16 -8.37
C SER A 16 11.29 12.38 -8.62
N ASN A 17 10.61 12.91 -7.59
CA ASN A 17 9.85 14.15 -7.65
C ASN A 17 10.66 15.34 -7.14
N LEU A 18 11.65 15.11 -6.35
CA LEU A 18 12.75 15.91 -5.80
C LEU A 18 13.15 15.42 -4.40
N SER A 19 14.30 15.78 -3.89
CA SER A 19 14.85 15.29 -2.63
C SER A 19 13.85 15.38 -1.46
N GLY A 20 13.41 14.28 -1.01
CA GLY A 20 12.50 13.79 0.02
C GLY A 20 12.16 14.59 1.27
N THR A 21 12.27 15.91 1.29
CA THR A 21 11.83 16.72 2.41
C THR A 21 10.81 17.73 1.92
N MET A 22 9.59 17.68 2.45
CA MET A 22 8.61 18.71 2.17
C MET A 22 9.20 20.07 2.56
N PRO A 23 9.42 20.99 1.61
CA PRO A 23 9.94 22.31 1.94
C PRO A 23 8.97 23.06 2.84
N SER A 24 9.50 23.86 3.75
CA SER A 24 8.69 24.71 4.62
C SER A 24 8.00 25.80 3.78
N PHE A 25 6.70 25.91 3.89
CA PHE A 25 5.91 27.02 3.33
C PHE A 25 6.05 28.28 4.21
N SER A 26 7.27 28.72 4.48
CA SER A 26 7.48 30.02 5.15
C SER A 26 7.25 31.14 4.14
N GLY A 27 6.76 32.30 4.58
CA GLY A 27 6.45 33.44 3.72
C GLY A 27 7.64 34.05 2.98
N SER A 28 8.87 33.56 3.23
CA SER A 28 10.10 33.90 2.51
C SER A 28 10.62 32.79 1.62
N ALA A 29 9.84 31.72 1.42
CA ALA A 29 10.26 30.60 0.57
C ALA A 29 10.42 31.06 -0.89
N PRO A 30 11.54 30.76 -1.57
CA PRO A 30 11.68 31.07 -2.98
C PRO A 30 10.69 30.29 -3.84
N PRO A 31 10.32 30.79 -5.04
CA PRO A 31 9.38 30.11 -5.94
C PRO A 31 9.75 28.66 -6.26
N SER A 32 11.04 28.32 -6.33
CA SER A 32 11.53 26.95 -6.52
C SER A 32 11.11 26.02 -5.38
N THR A 33 11.04 26.52 -4.16
CA THR A 33 10.60 25.76 -2.99
C THR A 33 9.11 25.37 -3.08
N LEU A 34 8.31 26.24 -3.70
CA LEU A 34 6.88 25.95 -3.91
C LEU A 34 6.67 24.84 -4.94
N ASP A 35 7.48 24.84 -6.00
CA ASP A 35 7.49 23.76 -7.00
C ASP A 35 7.90 22.41 -6.37
N ASP A 36 8.93 22.43 -5.54
CA ASP A 36 9.42 21.26 -4.80
C ASP A 36 8.35 20.70 -3.82
N ALA A 37 7.66 21.58 -3.10
CA ALA A 37 6.55 21.19 -2.24
C ALA A 37 5.38 20.59 -3.01
N GLY A 38 5.05 21.16 -4.16
CA GLY A 38 4.01 20.62 -5.04
C GLY A 38 4.34 19.21 -5.53
N ARG A 39 5.58 18.97 -5.94
CA ARG A 39 6.05 17.64 -6.37
C ARG A 39 6.08 16.61 -5.24
N ALA A 40 6.50 16.99 -4.05
CA ALA A 40 6.47 16.13 -2.88
C ALA A 40 5.04 15.71 -2.50
N LEU A 41 4.09 16.65 -2.57
CA LEU A 41 2.67 16.36 -2.35
C LEU A 41 2.11 15.41 -3.41
N GLN A 42 2.43 15.65 -4.69
CA GLN A 42 2.03 14.76 -5.78
C GLN A 42 2.54 13.33 -5.56
N GLY A 43 3.80 13.19 -5.17
CA GLY A 43 4.40 11.89 -4.84
C GLY A 43 3.70 11.21 -3.67
N ALA A 44 3.34 11.94 -2.62
CA ALA A 44 2.61 11.41 -1.48
C ALA A 44 1.22 10.90 -1.88
N VAL A 45 0.50 11.64 -2.71
CA VAL A 45 -0.83 11.25 -3.22
C VAL A 45 -0.72 10.00 -4.12
N ALA A 46 0.28 9.95 -4.99
CA ALA A 46 0.50 8.80 -5.87
C ALA A 46 0.80 7.53 -5.06
N ARG A 47 1.63 7.61 -4.02
CA ARG A 47 1.92 6.49 -3.12
C ARG A 47 0.66 5.97 -2.43
N GLU A 48 -0.15 6.87 -1.89
CA GLU A 48 -1.40 6.48 -1.22
C GLU A 48 -2.37 5.82 -2.20
N TRP A 49 -2.46 6.35 -3.41
CA TRP A 49 -3.29 5.77 -4.45
C TRP A 49 -2.84 4.37 -4.86
N GLU A 50 -1.55 4.17 -5.09
CA GLU A 50 -1.00 2.88 -5.47
C GLU A 50 -1.17 1.83 -4.36
N ASN A 51 -0.96 2.22 -3.10
CA ASN A 51 -1.14 1.32 -1.97
C ASN A 51 -2.59 0.88 -1.78
N ARG A 52 -3.57 1.67 -2.24
CA ARG A 52 -5.00 1.33 -2.21
C ARG A 52 -5.51 0.63 -3.47
N SER A 53 -4.67 0.40 -4.46
CA SER A 53 -5.09 -0.16 -5.76
C SER A 53 -5.37 -1.67 -5.77
N TYR A 54 -5.34 -2.33 -4.63
CA TYR A 54 -5.52 -3.77 -4.48
C TYR A 54 -4.56 -4.58 -5.37
N PRO A 55 -3.25 -4.49 -5.18
CA PRO A 55 -2.30 -5.28 -5.95
C PRO A 55 -2.62 -6.78 -5.81
N THR A 56 -2.45 -7.52 -6.89
CA THR A 56 -2.72 -8.97 -6.87
C THR A 56 -1.65 -9.67 -6.04
N ALA A 57 -2.10 -10.45 -5.07
CA ALA A 57 -1.22 -11.30 -4.28
C ALA A 57 -0.61 -12.41 -5.15
N THR A 58 0.52 -12.91 -4.73
CA THR A 58 1.27 -14.03 -5.30
C THR A 58 1.56 -15.07 -4.22
N GLY A 59 2.36 -16.07 -4.54
CA GLY A 59 2.72 -17.14 -3.61
C GLY A 59 1.89 -18.41 -3.84
N THR A 60 1.83 -19.26 -2.84
CA THR A 60 1.01 -20.48 -2.85
C THR A 60 0.18 -20.51 -1.57
N ALA A 61 -1.14 -20.67 -1.70
CA ALA A 61 -2.03 -20.76 -0.54
C ALA A 61 -1.54 -21.85 0.45
N PRO A 62 -1.56 -21.60 1.75
CA PRO A 62 -2.14 -20.47 2.48
C PRO A 62 -1.23 -19.23 2.60
N ALA A 63 -0.08 -19.18 1.95
CA ALA A 63 0.88 -18.09 2.08
C ALA A 63 0.70 -17.07 0.94
N PHE A 64 0.03 -15.97 1.22
CA PHE A 64 -0.16 -14.86 0.30
C PHE A 64 0.98 -13.87 0.44
N VAL A 65 1.54 -13.42 -0.68
CA VAL A 65 2.62 -12.43 -0.74
C VAL A 65 2.13 -11.24 -1.56
N VAL A 66 2.28 -10.04 -1.02
CA VAL A 66 1.92 -8.80 -1.71
C VAL A 66 3.13 -7.89 -1.77
N THR A 67 3.38 -7.32 -2.93
CA THR A 67 4.40 -6.30 -3.14
C THR A 67 3.71 -4.99 -3.48
N TYR A 68 3.80 -4.03 -2.58
CA TYR A 68 3.38 -2.65 -2.81
C TYR A 68 4.51 -1.88 -3.48
N THR A 69 4.19 -1.01 -4.42
CA THR A 69 5.17 -0.17 -5.15
C THR A 69 5.97 0.69 -4.18
N VAL A 70 5.33 1.17 -3.13
CA VAL A 70 6.02 1.82 -2.01
C VAL A 70 5.98 0.88 -0.82
N ALA A 71 7.12 0.23 -0.56
CA ALA A 71 7.24 -0.68 0.56
C ALA A 71 7.06 0.06 1.88
N PRO A 72 6.16 -0.40 2.77
CA PRO A 72 6.12 0.12 4.12
C PRO A 72 7.44 -0.21 4.84
N ALA A 73 7.95 0.73 5.64
CA ALA A 73 9.17 0.50 6.40
C ALA A 73 8.99 -0.57 7.50
N ALA A 74 7.79 -0.73 8.02
CA ALA A 74 7.41 -1.73 9.01
C ALA A 74 5.90 -1.92 9.03
N LEU A 75 5.44 -3.07 9.50
CA LEU A 75 4.02 -3.31 9.79
C LEU A 75 3.64 -2.55 11.07
N ARG A 76 2.64 -1.68 10.99
CA ARG A 76 2.18 -0.86 12.12
C ARG A 76 0.73 -1.18 12.46
N SER A 77 0.38 -1.11 13.75
CA SER A 77 -1.00 -1.22 14.19
C SER A 77 -1.84 -0.08 13.62
N GLY A 78 -3.06 -0.41 13.16
CA GLY A 78 -3.97 0.55 12.54
C GLY A 78 -3.71 0.83 11.05
N GLN A 79 -2.66 0.26 10.48
CA GLN A 79 -2.39 0.36 9.05
C GLN A 79 -3.25 -0.65 8.28
N THR A 80 -3.87 -0.21 7.19
CA THR A 80 -4.66 -1.07 6.30
C THR A 80 -3.82 -1.51 5.10
N TYR A 81 -3.85 -2.79 4.82
CA TYR A 81 -3.23 -3.39 3.64
C TYR A 81 -4.32 -4.01 2.76
N THR A 82 -4.35 -3.65 1.50
CA THR A 82 -5.36 -4.12 0.54
C THR A 82 -4.70 -4.98 -0.52
N PHE A 83 -5.38 -6.05 -0.93
CA PHE A 83 -4.88 -6.90 -2.01
C PHE A 83 -6.01 -7.66 -2.71
N THR A 84 -5.74 -8.11 -3.93
CA THR A 84 -6.61 -9.04 -4.64
C THR A 84 -6.09 -10.47 -4.43
N ALA A 85 -6.95 -11.36 -3.96
CA ALA A 85 -6.57 -12.75 -3.73
C ALA A 85 -6.28 -13.48 -5.06
N HIS A 86 -5.13 -14.13 -5.16
CA HIS A 86 -4.77 -14.95 -6.33
C HIS A 86 -5.27 -16.39 -6.24
N ALA A 87 -5.70 -16.82 -5.06
CA ALA A 87 -6.23 -18.15 -4.79
C ALA A 87 -7.31 -18.07 -3.70
N ALA A 88 -8.13 -19.12 -3.58
CA ALA A 88 -9.10 -19.23 -2.50
C ALA A 88 -8.41 -19.46 -1.15
N ALA A 89 -9.07 -19.03 -0.06
CA ALA A 89 -8.64 -19.35 1.30
C ALA A 89 -8.69 -20.87 1.52
N VAL A 90 -7.64 -21.38 2.16
CA VAL A 90 -7.59 -22.81 2.55
C VAL A 90 -7.61 -23.01 4.07
N GLY A 91 -7.60 -21.92 4.81
CA GLY A 91 -7.59 -21.87 6.26
C GLY A 91 -6.21 -21.58 6.83
N THR A 92 -6.18 -20.85 7.94
CA THR A 92 -4.94 -20.36 8.57
C THR A 92 -4.05 -19.56 7.63
N ASP A 93 -4.66 -18.81 6.71
CA ASP A 93 -3.96 -18.07 5.68
C ASP A 93 -3.11 -16.95 6.27
N THR A 94 -2.02 -16.65 5.61
CA THR A 94 -1.07 -15.60 6.02
C THR A 94 -0.83 -14.61 4.89
N LEU A 95 -0.55 -13.37 5.24
CA LEU A 95 -0.11 -12.32 4.32
C LEU A 95 1.29 -11.85 4.67
N ASN A 96 2.17 -11.81 3.68
CA ASN A 96 3.50 -11.21 3.77
C ASN A 96 3.56 -10.00 2.85
N ALA A 97 3.56 -8.81 3.42
CA ALA A 97 3.67 -7.56 2.68
C ALA A 97 5.15 -7.16 2.55
N ASN A 98 5.63 -7.01 1.33
CA ASN A 98 7.01 -6.56 1.02
C ASN A 98 8.10 -7.25 1.85
N ALA A 99 7.97 -8.55 2.09
CA ALA A 99 8.91 -9.35 2.88
C ALA A 99 9.09 -8.90 4.36
N LEU A 100 8.15 -8.16 4.92
CA LEU A 100 8.19 -7.71 6.33
C LEU A 100 7.79 -8.80 7.35
N GLY A 101 7.64 -10.03 6.90
CA GLY A 101 7.25 -11.17 7.72
C GLY A 101 5.75 -11.50 7.62
N ALA A 102 5.44 -12.77 7.50
CA ALA A 102 4.08 -13.25 7.36
C ALA A 102 3.24 -12.99 8.62
N LYS A 103 2.03 -12.49 8.44
CA LYS A 103 1.02 -12.29 9.49
C LYS A 103 -0.23 -13.08 9.17
N GLY A 104 -0.81 -13.73 10.16
CA GLY A 104 -2.05 -14.48 9.98
C GLY A 104 -3.22 -13.56 9.62
N ILE A 105 -3.90 -13.89 8.52
CA ILE A 105 -5.15 -13.24 8.15
C ILE A 105 -6.22 -13.69 9.15
N LYS A 106 -6.96 -12.75 9.71
CA LYS A 106 -7.99 -12.99 10.70
C LYS A 106 -9.31 -12.40 10.27
N LYS A 107 -10.39 -13.10 10.53
CA LYS A 107 -11.75 -12.60 10.46
C LYS A 107 -12.31 -12.35 11.84
N VAL A 108 -13.33 -11.53 11.94
CA VAL A 108 -14.04 -11.30 13.20
C VAL A 108 -15.37 -12.06 13.14
N VAL A 109 -15.55 -12.99 14.05
CA VAL A 109 -16.80 -13.76 14.20
C VAL A 109 -17.32 -13.54 15.62
N ALA A 110 -18.54 -13.00 15.73
CA ALA A 110 -19.16 -12.66 17.02
C ALA A 110 -18.23 -11.85 17.95
N GLY A 111 -17.48 -10.89 17.38
CA GLY A 111 -16.55 -10.04 18.13
C GLY A 111 -15.18 -10.67 18.43
N VAL A 112 -14.96 -11.92 18.05
CA VAL A 112 -13.70 -12.64 18.31
C VAL A 112 -12.86 -12.75 17.04
N LYS A 113 -11.56 -12.44 17.12
CA LYS A 113 -10.62 -12.65 16.01
C LYS A 113 -10.29 -14.12 15.86
N THR A 114 -10.72 -14.72 14.76
CA THR A 114 -10.45 -16.12 14.41
C THR A 114 -9.57 -16.21 13.16
N ALA A 115 -8.89 -17.34 12.97
CA ALA A 115 -8.19 -17.61 11.73
C ALA A 115 -9.20 -17.74 10.57
N THR A 116 -8.73 -17.53 9.35
CA THR A 116 -9.50 -17.87 8.16
C THR A 116 -9.80 -19.36 8.10
N ALA A 117 -10.91 -19.71 7.46
CA ALA A 117 -11.28 -21.07 7.10
C ALA A 117 -11.24 -21.22 5.58
N ALA A 118 -11.35 -22.46 5.11
CA ALA A 118 -11.43 -22.73 3.68
C ALA A 118 -12.63 -21.98 3.05
N ASN A 119 -12.39 -21.36 1.91
CA ASN A 119 -13.40 -20.61 1.15
C ASN A 119 -13.96 -19.34 1.84
N ASP A 120 -13.25 -18.79 2.83
CA ASP A 120 -13.62 -17.48 3.39
C ASP A 120 -13.49 -16.34 2.38
N PHE A 121 -12.64 -16.50 1.39
CA PHE A 121 -12.55 -15.65 0.20
C PHE A 121 -12.09 -16.48 -1.01
N TYR A 122 -12.31 -15.96 -2.21
CA TYR A 122 -12.02 -16.64 -3.47
C TYR A 122 -11.02 -15.89 -4.31
N THR A 123 -10.51 -16.56 -5.37
CA THR A 123 -9.65 -15.92 -6.37
C THR A 123 -10.35 -14.71 -6.98
N GLY A 124 -9.68 -13.57 -6.97
CA GLY A 124 -10.20 -12.30 -7.47
C GLY A 124 -10.88 -11.42 -6.41
N ASP A 125 -11.12 -11.94 -5.20
CA ASP A 125 -11.70 -11.13 -4.13
C ASP A 125 -10.73 -10.05 -3.66
N LYS A 126 -11.27 -8.87 -3.39
CA LYS A 126 -10.55 -7.73 -2.83
C LYS A 126 -10.63 -7.76 -1.32
N ILE A 127 -9.46 -7.89 -0.69
CA ILE A 127 -9.30 -8.03 0.76
C ILE A 127 -8.69 -6.73 1.31
N ALA A 128 -9.19 -6.26 2.44
CA ALA A 128 -8.68 -5.10 3.16
C ALA A 128 -8.55 -5.38 4.66
#